data_26328380809b146ce08bc4e99606ecb1
#
_entry.id   26328380809b146ce08bc4e99606ecb1
#
_cell.length_a   1.000
_cell.length_b   1.000
_cell.length_c   1.000
_cell.angle_alpha   90.00
_cell.angle_beta   90.00
_cell.angle_gamma   90.00
#
_symmetry.space_group_name_H-M   'P 1'
#
loop_
_entity.id
_entity.type
_entity.pdbx_description
1 polymer ?
#
loop_
_entity_poly.entity_id
_entity_poly.type
_entity_poly.pdbx_seq_one_letter_code
_entity_poly.pdbx_strand_id
1 'polypeptide(L)'
;GEYCHLNVYNRSELVTDPGIRCDWALALAPTWDNMYKTPGVLGGSIWSGIDDIFQMPNGDAVGYGPWGPIDGWRRPKPEYWDMKKIYSPVRVTTEALSPANELVIDLENRYTYTNLDELRITWTYGEEKGTAFADLEPGEKGQLRIRLAHPEKANELYLSFADPRGFTADEYLI
;
A
#
# COMPACT_ATOMS: atom_id res chain seq x y z
N GLY A 1 16.95 3.66 -12.97
CA GLY A 1 16.60 5.05 -13.29
C GLY A 1 15.56 5.62 -12.33
N GLU A 2 15.35 6.93 -12.42
CA GLU A 2 14.29 7.63 -11.69
C GLU A 2 12.96 7.53 -12.44
N TYR A 3 11.86 7.57 -11.73
CA TYR A 3 10.52 7.57 -12.32
C TYR A 3 9.49 8.31 -11.45
N CYS A 4 8.30 8.55 -11.98
CA CYS A 4 7.19 9.23 -11.30
C CYS A 4 7.51 10.66 -10.84
N HIS A 5 8.04 11.48 -11.73
CA HIS A 5 8.17 12.94 -11.54
C HIS A 5 6.80 13.64 -11.72
N LEU A 6 5.80 13.30 -10.90
CA LEU A 6 4.42 13.72 -11.12
C LEU A 6 4.13 15.11 -10.56
N ASN A 7 4.66 15.41 -9.39
CA ASN A 7 4.43 16.67 -8.70
C ASN A 7 5.63 17.61 -8.89
N VAL A 8 5.89 17.99 -10.12
CA VAL A 8 7.05 18.81 -10.46
C VAL A 8 6.73 20.31 -10.42
N TYR A 9 7.67 21.08 -9.87
CA TYR A 9 7.79 22.54 -10.04
C TYR A 9 6.64 23.38 -9.49
N ASN A 10 6.54 23.50 -8.16
CA ASN A 10 5.78 24.58 -7.48
C ASN A 10 4.44 24.95 -8.14
N ARG A 11 3.69 23.95 -8.61
CA ARG A 11 2.38 24.19 -9.18
C ARG A 11 1.42 24.62 -8.08
N SER A 12 0.79 25.76 -8.28
CA SER A 12 -0.18 26.31 -7.35
C SER A 12 -1.34 25.35 -7.05
N GLU A 13 -1.69 24.52 -8.03
CA GLU A 13 -2.76 23.52 -7.95
C GLU A 13 -2.50 22.50 -6.80
N LEU A 14 -1.24 22.16 -6.55
CA LEU A 14 -0.89 21.25 -5.43
C LEU A 14 -1.20 21.84 -4.06
N VAL A 15 -1.31 23.16 -3.96
CA VAL A 15 -1.65 23.87 -2.71
C VAL A 15 -3.14 24.17 -2.65
N THR A 16 -3.75 24.52 -3.79
CA THR A 16 -5.14 24.96 -3.86
C THR A 16 -6.14 23.84 -4.04
N ASP A 17 -5.72 22.73 -4.64
CA ASP A 17 -6.51 21.51 -4.81
C ASP A 17 -5.76 20.28 -4.28
N PRO A 18 -5.90 19.94 -2.99
CA PRO A 18 -5.24 18.76 -2.42
C PRO A 18 -5.68 17.44 -3.08
N GLY A 19 -6.84 17.42 -3.74
CA GLY A 19 -7.34 16.23 -4.44
C GLY A 19 -6.47 15.81 -5.62
N ILE A 20 -5.76 16.74 -6.25
CA ILE A 20 -4.84 16.45 -7.36
C ILE A 20 -3.67 15.55 -6.94
N ARG A 21 -3.36 15.49 -5.65
CA ARG A 21 -2.30 14.64 -5.11
C ARG A 21 -2.63 13.16 -5.21
N CYS A 22 -3.90 12.81 -5.22
CA CYS A 22 -4.36 11.43 -5.41
C CYS A 22 -4.14 10.93 -6.85
N ASP A 23 -3.91 11.82 -7.82
CA ASP A 23 -3.55 11.45 -9.20
C ASP A 23 -2.21 10.70 -9.28
N TRP A 24 -1.41 10.78 -8.24
CA TRP A 24 -0.19 9.98 -8.13
C TRP A 24 -0.47 8.50 -8.25
N ALA A 25 -1.53 8.01 -7.61
CA ALA A 25 -1.91 6.61 -7.67
C ALA A 25 -2.20 6.16 -9.11
N LEU A 26 -2.87 7.01 -9.90
CA LEU A 26 -3.24 6.70 -11.28
C LEU A 26 -2.03 6.46 -12.20
N ALA A 27 -0.92 7.15 -11.95
CA ALA A 27 0.29 6.99 -12.75
C ALA A 27 1.27 5.97 -12.14
N LEU A 28 1.41 5.97 -10.82
CA LEU A 28 2.36 5.10 -10.13
C LEU A 28 1.91 3.63 -10.15
N ALA A 29 0.63 3.35 -9.95
CA ALA A 29 0.13 1.98 -9.87
C ALA A 29 0.42 1.17 -11.14
N PRO A 30 0.02 1.62 -12.35
CA PRO A 30 0.32 0.87 -13.57
C PRO A 30 1.83 0.83 -13.89
N THR A 31 2.57 1.88 -13.54
CA THR A 31 4.03 1.92 -13.76
C THR A 31 4.71 0.86 -12.91
N TRP A 32 4.40 0.82 -11.61
CA TRP A 32 4.96 -0.17 -10.70
C TRP A 32 4.54 -1.60 -11.06
N ASP A 33 3.27 -1.81 -11.39
CA ASP A 33 2.76 -3.12 -11.76
C ASP A 33 3.42 -3.65 -13.04
N ASN A 34 3.66 -2.79 -14.02
CA ASN A 34 4.40 -3.14 -15.23
C ASN A 34 5.88 -3.47 -14.92
N MET A 35 6.54 -2.68 -14.07
CA MET A 35 7.91 -2.98 -13.65
C MET A 35 8.00 -4.34 -12.95
N TYR A 36 7.09 -4.62 -12.03
CA TYR A 36 7.04 -5.87 -11.28
C TYR A 36 6.82 -7.08 -12.20
N LYS A 37 5.96 -6.96 -13.21
CA LYS A 37 5.62 -8.04 -14.15
C LYS A 37 6.62 -8.24 -15.28
N THR A 38 7.55 -7.31 -15.50
CA THR A 38 8.47 -7.37 -16.64
C THR A 38 9.76 -8.09 -16.26
N PRO A 39 10.05 -9.27 -16.85
CA PRO A 39 11.30 -9.99 -16.55
C PRO A 39 12.54 -9.14 -16.83
N GLY A 40 13.51 -9.19 -15.90
CA GLY A 40 14.77 -8.46 -16.02
C GLY A 40 14.72 -7.00 -15.56
N VAL A 41 13.56 -6.47 -15.20
CA VAL A 41 13.44 -5.15 -14.58
C VAL A 41 13.73 -5.28 -13.09
N LEU A 42 14.72 -4.55 -12.59
CA LEU A 42 15.11 -4.53 -11.18
C LEU A 42 14.35 -3.47 -10.37
N GLY A 43 13.44 -2.74 -11.00
CA GLY A 43 12.74 -1.61 -10.42
C GLY A 43 13.37 -0.27 -10.77
N GLY A 44 13.10 0.72 -9.95
CA GLY A 44 13.62 2.09 -10.12
C GLY A 44 13.47 2.89 -8.85
N SER A 45 13.97 4.13 -8.89
CA SER A 45 13.86 5.08 -7.78
C SER A 45 12.76 6.08 -8.07
N ILE A 46 11.77 6.15 -7.20
CA ILE A 46 10.79 7.23 -7.29
C ILE A 46 11.48 8.56 -7.00
N TRP A 47 11.23 9.57 -7.78
CA TRP A 47 11.69 10.92 -7.51
C TRP A 47 10.54 11.82 -7.05
N SER A 48 10.57 12.14 -5.75
CA SER A 48 11.52 11.67 -4.75
C SER A 48 10.77 11.07 -3.55
N GLY A 49 11.50 10.54 -2.59
CA GLY A 49 10.90 10.02 -1.35
C GLY A 49 10.47 11.12 -0.38
N ILE A 50 11.12 12.30 -0.44
CA ILE A 50 10.89 13.42 0.46
C ILE A 50 10.93 14.71 -0.35
N ASP A 51 10.11 15.69 0.04
CA ASP A 51 10.15 17.01 -0.56
C ASP A 51 11.52 17.66 -0.35
N ASP A 52 12.00 18.29 -1.39
CA ASP A 52 13.16 19.16 -1.36
C ASP A 52 12.74 20.64 -1.27
N ILE A 53 11.80 20.91 -0.38
CA ILE A 53 11.31 22.27 -0.09
C ILE A 53 10.86 22.39 1.36
N PHE A 54 11.22 23.49 2.00
CA PHE A 54 10.86 23.84 3.36
C PHE A 54 10.17 25.19 3.39
N GLN A 55 9.02 25.25 4.02
CA GLN A 55 8.35 26.50 4.31
C GLN A 55 8.92 27.07 5.61
N MET A 56 9.52 28.23 5.53
CA MET A 56 10.13 28.90 6.68
C MET A 56 9.09 29.72 7.44
N PRO A 57 9.32 29.98 8.75
CA PRO A 57 8.35 30.75 9.58
C PRO A 57 8.05 32.18 9.08
N ASN A 58 8.97 32.78 8.33
CA ASN A 58 8.80 34.09 7.74
C ASN A 58 8.02 34.09 6.41
N GLY A 59 7.55 32.90 5.99
CA GLY A 59 6.80 32.72 4.73
C GLY A 59 7.65 32.39 3.51
N ASP A 60 8.98 32.42 3.63
CA ASP A 60 9.86 32.02 2.53
C ASP A 60 9.82 30.51 2.29
N ALA A 61 10.01 30.11 1.05
CA ALA A 61 10.24 28.72 0.68
C ALA A 61 11.71 28.53 0.31
N VAL A 62 12.36 27.52 0.90
CA VAL A 62 13.75 27.16 0.62
C VAL A 62 13.79 25.74 0.09
N GLY A 63 14.50 25.53 -1.01
CA GLY A 63 14.62 24.23 -1.67
C GLY A 63 14.09 24.25 -3.10
N TYR A 64 13.90 23.07 -3.67
CA TYR A 64 13.69 22.92 -5.12
C TYR A 64 12.26 22.59 -5.52
N GLY A 65 11.55 21.76 -4.73
CA GLY A 65 10.16 21.46 -5.03
C GLY A 65 9.51 20.37 -4.16
N PRO A 66 8.17 20.26 -4.22
CA PRO A 66 7.38 19.31 -3.44
C PRO A 66 7.24 17.95 -4.16
N TRP A 67 8.34 17.26 -4.38
CA TRP A 67 8.40 16.04 -5.19
C TRP A 67 7.94 14.77 -4.48
N GLY A 68 8.10 14.72 -3.18
CA GLY A 68 7.97 13.48 -2.42
C GLY A 68 6.59 13.26 -1.83
N PRO A 69 6.27 12.04 -1.40
CA PRO A 69 5.09 11.72 -0.62
C PRO A 69 5.20 12.17 0.84
N ILE A 70 6.39 12.56 1.27
CA ILE A 70 6.69 13.07 2.61
C ILE A 70 7.23 14.49 2.45
N ASP A 71 6.72 15.42 3.27
CA ASP A 71 7.19 16.80 3.23
C ASP A 71 8.60 16.97 3.86
N GLY A 72 9.18 18.14 3.70
CA GLY A 72 10.49 18.45 4.26
C GLY A 72 10.58 18.30 5.78
N TRP A 73 9.45 18.37 6.50
CA TRP A 73 9.33 18.18 7.93
C TRP A 73 9.05 16.73 8.34
N ARG A 74 9.10 15.79 7.39
CA ARG A 74 8.86 14.35 7.57
C ARG A 74 7.41 13.98 7.86
N ARG A 75 6.45 14.82 7.47
CA ARG A 75 5.03 14.52 7.61
C ARG A 75 4.51 13.83 6.34
N PRO A 76 3.72 12.75 6.46
CA PRO A 76 3.08 12.13 5.31
C PRO A 76 2.11 13.09 4.61
N LYS A 77 2.17 13.15 3.28
CA LYS A 77 1.19 13.82 2.44
C LYS A 77 0.15 12.81 1.93
N PRO A 78 -0.96 13.22 1.32
CA PRO A 78 -1.98 12.30 0.81
C PRO A 78 -1.40 11.18 -0.07
N GLU A 79 -0.52 11.50 -0.99
CA GLU A 79 0.16 10.56 -1.90
C GLU A 79 1.02 9.49 -1.20
N TYR A 80 1.38 9.69 0.06
CA TYR A 80 2.09 8.69 0.86
C TYR A 80 1.27 7.41 1.05
N TRP A 81 -0.01 7.56 1.28
CA TRP A 81 -0.90 6.43 1.53
C TRP A 81 -1.17 5.63 0.25
N ASP A 82 -1.33 6.33 -0.87
CA ASP A 82 -1.40 5.70 -2.19
C ASP A 82 -0.13 4.92 -2.49
N MET A 83 1.03 5.53 -2.27
CA MET A 83 2.31 4.90 -2.50
C MET A 83 2.53 3.68 -1.59
N LYS A 84 2.17 3.78 -0.31
CA LYS A 84 2.21 2.66 0.64
C LYS A 84 1.39 1.48 0.10
N LYS A 85 0.19 1.75 -0.40
CA LYS A 85 -0.70 0.72 -0.96
C LYS A 85 -0.15 0.11 -2.26
N ILE A 86 0.38 0.95 -3.15
CA ILE A 86 0.93 0.53 -4.44
C ILE A 86 2.18 -0.35 -4.27
N TYR A 87 3.04 -0.02 -3.30
CA TYR A 87 4.23 -0.80 -3.00
C TYR A 87 3.99 -1.95 -2.01
N SER A 88 2.77 -2.16 -1.57
CA SER A 88 2.48 -3.26 -0.65
C SER A 88 3.03 -4.58 -1.18
N PRO A 89 3.79 -5.33 -0.36
CA PRO A 89 4.31 -6.62 -0.75
C PRO A 89 3.27 -7.75 -0.62
N VAL A 90 2.13 -7.47 -0.02
CA VAL A 90 1.00 -8.42 0.06
C VAL A 90 -0.15 -7.89 -0.76
N ARG A 91 -0.64 -8.68 -1.71
CA ARG A 91 -1.82 -8.33 -2.51
C ARG A 91 -2.98 -9.23 -2.15
N VAL A 92 -4.09 -8.62 -1.75
CA VAL A 92 -5.40 -9.27 -1.73
C VAL A 92 -6.06 -8.94 -3.07
N THR A 93 -6.44 -9.97 -3.82
CA THR A 93 -7.06 -9.81 -5.13
C THR A 93 -8.55 -10.13 -5.12
N THR A 94 -9.08 -10.62 -4.01
CA THR A 94 -10.52 -10.75 -3.77
C THR A 94 -11.13 -9.38 -3.58
N GLU A 95 -12.07 -9.00 -4.44
CA GLU A 95 -12.72 -7.68 -4.43
C GLU A 95 -13.96 -7.64 -3.54
N ALA A 96 -14.65 -8.76 -3.39
CA ALA A 96 -15.86 -8.87 -2.59
C ALA A 96 -16.03 -10.28 -2.02
N LEU A 97 -16.62 -10.36 -0.85
CA LEU A 97 -16.93 -11.61 -0.19
C LEU A 97 -18.45 -11.79 -0.05
N SER A 98 -18.90 -13.02 -0.16
CA SER A 98 -20.26 -13.41 0.24
C SER A 98 -20.19 -14.09 1.60
N PRO A 99 -21.13 -13.82 2.51
CA PRO A 99 -21.16 -14.49 3.81
C PRO A 99 -21.20 -16.01 3.66
N ALA A 100 -20.23 -16.68 4.26
CA ALA A 100 -20.06 -18.13 4.22
C ALA A 100 -19.31 -18.62 5.47
N ASN A 101 -19.54 -19.88 5.86
CA ASN A 101 -18.83 -20.47 7.01
C ASN A 101 -17.31 -20.56 6.79
N GLU A 102 -16.86 -20.52 5.55
CA GLU A 102 -15.46 -20.41 5.20
C GLU A 102 -15.30 -19.30 4.16
N LEU A 103 -14.57 -18.26 4.50
CA LEU A 103 -14.16 -17.22 3.57
C LEU A 103 -12.86 -17.65 2.90
N VAL A 104 -12.79 -17.47 1.60
CA VAL A 104 -11.61 -17.76 0.77
C VAL A 104 -11.13 -16.46 0.15
N ILE A 105 -9.91 -16.08 0.47
CA ILE A 105 -9.29 -14.82 0.06
C ILE A 105 -8.08 -15.14 -0.80
N ASP A 106 -8.07 -14.65 -2.03
CA ASP A 106 -6.95 -14.82 -2.95
C ASP A 106 -5.83 -13.83 -2.62
N LEU A 107 -4.63 -14.34 -2.45
CA LEU A 107 -3.42 -13.59 -2.12
C LEU A 107 -2.34 -13.74 -3.19
N GLU A 108 -1.50 -12.70 -3.31
CA GLU A 108 -0.24 -12.73 -4.04
C GLU A 108 0.87 -12.21 -3.11
N ASN A 109 1.94 -13.00 -2.95
CA ASN A 109 3.14 -12.58 -2.25
C ASN A 109 4.08 -11.84 -3.22
N ARG A 110 4.26 -10.54 -3.02
CA ARG A 110 5.19 -9.69 -3.79
C ARG A 110 6.47 -9.34 -3.01
N TYR A 111 6.69 -9.95 -1.87
CA TYR A 111 8.01 -9.90 -1.22
C TYR A 111 9.07 -10.53 -2.13
N THR A 112 10.33 -10.12 -1.95
CA THR A 112 11.46 -10.70 -2.68
C THR A 112 12.10 -11.87 -1.92
N TYR A 113 12.02 -11.85 -0.58
CA TYR A 113 12.75 -12.78 0.28
C TYR A 113 11.96 -13.31 1.48
N THR A 114 10.72 -12.86 1.67
CA THR A 114 9.90 -13.18 2.85
C THR A 114 8.72 -14.06 2.43
N ASN A 115 8.59 -15.23 3.02
CA ASN A 115 7.37 -16.04 2.90
C ASN A 115 6.25 -15.39 3.71
N LEU A 116 5.00 -15.52 3.29
CA LEU A 116 3.87 -14.95 4.03
C LEU A 116 3.62 -15.66 5.37
N ASP A 117 4.16 -16.85 5.59
CA ASP A 117 4.10 -17.56 6.87
C ASP A 117 4.88 -16.86 7.98
N GLU A 118 5.85 -16.01 7.62
CA GLU A 118 6.59 -15.17 8.56
C GLU A 118 5.75 -13.99 9.09
N LEU A 119 4.65 -13.63 8.42
CA LEU A 119 3.81 -12.52 8.80
C LEU A 119 2.77 -12.95 9.84
N ARG A 120 2.49 -12.05 10.77
CA ARG A 120 1.32 -12.20 11.63
C ARG A 120 0.09 -11.68 10.90
N ILE A 121 -0.74 -12.59 10.42
CA ILE A 121 -2.02 -12.25 9.75
C ILE A 121 -3.13 -12.28 10.81
N THR A 122 -3.80 -11.16 11.01
CA THR A 122 -4.97 -11.06 11.88
C THR A 122 -6.19 -10.66 11.06
N TRP A 123 -7.35 -11.10 11.53
CA TRP A 123 -8.61 -10.79 10.88
C TRP A 123 -9.70 -10.44 11.89
N THR A 124 -10.67 -9.64 11.43
CA THR A 124 -11.89 -9.30 12.15
C THR A 124 -13.08 -9.35 11.19
N TYR A 125 -14.16 -10.01 11.61
CA TYR A 125 -15.43 -10.10 10.90
C TYR A 125 -16.58 -9.90 11.90
N GLY A 126 -17.13 -8.70 11.94
CA GLY A 126 -18.06 -8.30 12.99
C GLY A 126 -17.42 -8.39 14.38
N GLU A 127 -17.97 -9.25 15.24
CA GLU A 127 -17.43 -9.52 16.57
C GLU A 127 -16.39 -10.65 16.60
N GLU A 128 -16.32 -11.45 15.53
CA GLU A 128 -15.36 -12.53 15.40
C GLU A 128 -14.00 -11.98 15.00
N LYS A 129 -12.95 -12.54 15.59
CA LYS A 129 -11.56 -12.18 15.28
C LYS A 129 -10.64 -13.36 15.51
N GLY A 130 -9.54 -13.36 14.82
CA GLY A 130 -8.54 -14.41 14.97
C GLY A 130 -7.27 -14.13 14.21
N THR A 131 -6.46 -15.19 14.11
CA THR A 131 -5.28 -15.22 13.27
C THR A 131 -5.49 -16.20 12.13
N ALA A 132 -4.81 -15.94 11.02
CA ALA A 132 -4.80 -16.82 9.88
C ALA A 132 -3.36 -17.07 9.44
N PHE A 133 -3.17 -18.07 8.59
CA PHE A 133 -1.87 -18.52 8.13
C PHE A 133 -1.88 -18.68 6.62
N ALA A 134 -0.84 -18.22 5.96
CA ALA A 134 -0.62 -18.41 4.54
C ALA A 134 0.85 -18.76 4.31
N ASP A 135 1.10 -19.94 3.76
CA ASP A 135 2.42 -20.39 3.33
C ASP A 135 2.51 -20.11 1.81
N LEU A 136 3.10 -18.97 1.48
CA LEU A 136 3.29 -18.54 0.10
C LEU A 136 4.70 -17.97 -0.06
N GLU A 137 5.49 -18.63 -0.87
CA GLU A 137 6.84 -18.17 -1.23
C GLU A 137 6.81 -16.87 -2.03
N PRO A 138 7.93 -16.12 -2.07
CA PRO A 138 8.04 -14.93 -2.90
C PRO A 138 7.62 -15.16 -4.35
N GLY A 139 6.70 -14.32 -4.83
CA GLY A 139 6.13 -14.39 -6.18
C GLY A 139 4.97 -15.38 -6.35
N GLU A 140 4.62 -16.14 -5.32
CA GLU A 140 3.51 -17.08 -5.39
C GLU A 140 2.15 -16.43 -5.20
N LYS A 141 1.13 -17.10 -5.72
CA LYS A 141 -0.29 -16.83 -5.51
C LYS A 141 -0.95 -18.01 -4.83
N GLY A 142 -1.88 -17.72 -3.93
CA GLY A 142 -2.61 -18.76 -3.21
C GLY A 142 -3.79 -18.21 -2.46
N GLN A 143 -4.28 -18.96 -1.49
CA GLN A 143 -5.50 -18.66 -0.78
C GLN A 143 -5.32 -18.65 0.73
N LEU A 144 -5.87 -17.63 1.36
CA LEU A 144 -6.10 -17.58 2.80
C LEU A 144 -7.52 -18.07 3.09
N ARG A 145 -7.68 -18.94 4.07
CA ARG A 145 -8.99 -19.47 4.46
C ARG A 145 -9.29 -19.09 5.90
N ILE A 146 -10.48 -18.54 6.11
CA ILE A 146 -10.96 -18.10 7.43
C ILE A 146 -12.29 -18.79 7.68
N ARG A 147 -12.40 -19.54 8.79
CA ARG A 147 -13.64 -20.15 9.22
C ARG A 147 -14.36 -19.25 10.21
N LEU A 148 -15.64 -19.04 9.95
CA LEU A 148 -16.55 -18.22 10.74
C LEU A 148 -17.59 -19.10 11.42
N ALA A 149 -17.96 -18.73 12.65
CA ALA A 149 -19.06 -19.35 13.37
C ALA A 149 -20.42 -18.72 13.00
N HIS A 150 -20.42 -17.42 12.70
CA HIS A 150 -21.62 -16.62 12.46
C HIS A 150 -21.47 -15.72 11.22
N PRO A 151 -21.42 -16.30 10.00
CA PRO A 151 -21.18 -15.53 8.79
C PRO A 151 -22.28 -14.50 8.49
N GLU A 152 -23.47 -14.69 9.05
CA GLU A 152 -24.64 -13.80 8.89
C GLU A 152 -24.54 -12.49 9.71
N LYS A 153 -23.60 -12.39 10.64
CA LYS A 153 -23.50 -11.24 11.55
C LYS A 153 -22.73 -10.04 11.02
N ALA A 154 -22.03 -10.20 9.92
CA ALA A 154 -21.29 -9.12 9.28
C ALA A 154 -21.23 -9.37 7.76
N ASN A 155 -20.71 -8.38 7.05
CA ASN A 155 -20.52 -8.43 5.60
C ASN A 155 -19.17 -7.84 5.17
N GLU A 156 -18.34 -7.47 6.15
CA GLU A 156 -17.00 -6.89 5.91
C GLU A 156 -15.95 -7.66 6.68
N LEU A 157 -14.88 -8.01 6.00
CA LEU A 157 -13.70 -8.63 6.56
C LEU A 157 -12.55 -7.63 6.60
N TYR A 158 -12.06 -7.34 7.79
CA TYR A 158 -10.81 -6.62 7.96
C TYR A 158 -9.65 -7.60 8.12
N LEU A 159 -8.58 -7.38 7.35
CA LEU A 159 -7.32 -8.13 7.38
C LEU A 159 -6.17 -7.19 7.68
N SER A 160 -5.24 -7.62 8.53
CA SER A 160 -3.99 -6.91 8.77
C SER A 160 -2.80 -7.88 8.69
N PHE A 161 -1.78 -7.47 7.96
CA PHE A 161 -0.54 -8.21 7.72
C PHE A 161 0.61 -7.49 8.42
N ALA A 162 1.05 -8.01 9.56
CA ALA A 162 2.14 -7.45 10.34
C ALA A 162 3.45 -8.18 10.05
N ASP A 163 4.44 -7.42 9.61
CA ASP A 163 5.78 -7.90 9.30
C ASP A 163 6.56 -8.16 10.61
N PRO A 164 7.37 -9.23 10.71
CA PRO A 164 8.16 -9.52 11.90
C PRO A 164 9.15 -8.43 12.29
N ARG A 165 9.50 -7.53 11.37
CA ARG A 165 10.32 -6.35 11.65
C ARG A 165 9.59 -5.24 12.40
N GLY A 166 8.30 -5.39 12.70
CA GLY A 166 7.54 -4.53 13.59
C GLY A 166 6.71 -3.44 12.91
N PHE A 167 6.43 -3.56 11.63
CA PHE A 167 5.52 -2.65 10.91
C PHE A 167 4.35 -3.40 10.26
N THR A 168 3.27 -2.71 9.99
CA THR A 168 2.15 -3.25 9.21
C THR A 168 2.47 -3.13 7.73
N ALA A 169 2.62 -4.28 7.07
CA ALA A 169 2.89 -4.35 5.63
C ALA A 169 1.68 -3.84 4.84
N ASP A 170 0.48 -4.33 5.16
CA ASP A 170 -0.76 -3.83 4.56
C ASP A 170 -2.00 -4.18 5.41
N GLU A 171 -3.10 -3.53 5.06
CA GLU A 171 -4.42 -3.73 5.66
C GLU A 171 -5.48 -3.70 4.55
N TYR A 172 -6.51 -4.53 4.69
CA TYR A 172 -7.59 -4.65 3.72
C TYR A 172 -8.94 -4.68 4.44
N LEU A 173 -9.91 -4.00 3.87
CA LEU A 173 -11.33 -4.13 4.15
C LEU A 173 -12.00 -4.64 2.88
N ILE A 174 -12.68 -5.79 2.96
CA ILE A 174 -13.29 -6.49 1.83
C ILE A 174 -14.77 -6.72 2.11
#